data_4106854e984e6480195658316b04fa04
#
_entry.id   4106854e984e6480195658316b04fa04
#
_cell.length_a   1.000
_cell.length_b   1.000
_cell.length_c   1.000
_cell.angle_alpha   90.00
_cell.angle_beta   90.00
_cell.angle_gamma   90.00
#
_symmetry.space_group_name_H-M   'P 1'
#
loop_
_entity.id
_entity.type
_entity.pdbx_description
1 polymer ?
#
loop_
_entity_poly.entity_id
_entity_poly.type
_entity_poly.pdbx_seq_one_letter_code
_entity_poly.pdbx_strand_id
1 'polypeptide(L)'
;RDRAWVLSSWQVIVDEYPAMGTEIRITTAPYDFKGFMGMRNFTIETMDGKKLAWANSNWTHLAISTGVPVRLTPADTDNYILGEKLEMDYAPRKIKLPDDMTSQESFTVQKHHLDTNHHVNNCQYICMAEDFLPEDFKVYQMRAEYKMQAKLGDIICPKAKAETGKVIVSLDDTDGKAYAIIEFQQK
;
A
#
# COMPACT_ATOMS: atom_id res chain seq x y z
N ARG A 1 -22.49 3.85 -11.39
CA ARG A 1 -22.40 2.41 -11.06
C ARG A 1 -22.03 2.31 -9.58
N ASP A 2 -22.70 1.44 -8.82
CA ASP A 2 -22.41 1.18 -7.41
C ASP A 2 -21.22 0.21 -7.24
N ARG A 3 -20.09 0.49 -7.92
CA ARG A 3 -18.89 -0.38 -7.88
C ARG A 3 -17.62 0.45 -7.97
N ALA A 4 -16.63 0.07 -7.19
CA ALA A 4 -15.31 0.70 -7.19
C ALA A 4 -14.19 -0.33 -7.00
N TRP A 5 -13.00 0.03 -7.50
CA TRP A 5 -11.76 -0.62 -7.16
C TRP A 5 -11.14 0.06 -5.94
N VAL A 6 -10.86 -0.71 -4.91
CA VAL A 6 -10.19 -0.23 -3.70
C VAL A 6 -8.87 -0.95 -3.54
N LEU A 7 -7.81 -0.18 -3.35
CA LEU A 7 -6.47 -0.70 -3.12
C LEU A 7 -6.43 -1.48 -1.80
N SER A 8 -6.02 -2.74 -1.86
CA SER A 8 -5.95 -3.64 -0.70
C SER A 8 -4.54 -3.86 -0.20
N SER A 9 -3.56 -3.82 -1.09
CA SER A 9 -2.15 -3.97 -0.71
C SER A 9 -1.19 -3.45 -1.76
N TRP A 10 -0.01 -3.05 -1.27
CA TRP A 10 1.18 -2.73 -2.04
C TRP A 10 2.34 -3.64 -1.67
N GLN A 11 3.18 -3.90 -2.65
CA GLN A 11 4.59 -4.27 -2.50
C GLN A 11 5.36 -3.36 -3.45
N VAL A 12 6.23 -2.53 -2.91
CA VAL A 12 7.09 -1.60 -3.65
C VAL A 12 8.54 -1.95 -3.38
N ILE A 13 9.33 -2.11 -4.42
CA ILE A 13 10.77 -2.33 -4.34
C ILE A 13 11.45 -1.11 -4.96
N VAL A 14 12.38 -0.52 -4.23
CA VAL A 14 13.19 0.63 -4.67
C VAL A 14 14.65 0.20 -4.72
N ASP A 15 15.17 0.04 -5.93
CA ASP A 15 16.59 -0.29 -6.12
C ASP A 15 17.46 0.95 -6.03
N GLU A 16 16.97 2.06 -6.58
CA GLU A 16 17.64 3.36 -6.55
C GLU A 16 16.63 4.51 -6.46
N TYR A 17 16.88 5.43 -5.55
CA TYR A 17 16.10 6.68 -5.45
C TYR A 17 16.64 7.69 -6.48
N PRO A 18 15.80 8.22 -7.38
CA PRO A 18 16.24 9.25 -8.33
C PRO A 18 16.60 10.55 -7.61
N ALA A 19 17.65 11.22 -8.11
CA ALA A 19 17.98 12.55 -7.61
C ALA A 19 16.92 13.58 -8.05
N MET A 20 16.82 14.69 -7.32
CA MET A 20 15.93 15.79 -7.71
C MET A 20 16.32 16.31 -9.11
N GLY A 21 15.33 16.49 -9.98
CA GLY A 21 15.52 16.93 -11.37
C GLY A 21 15.77 15.79 -12.36
N THR A 22 15.87 14.54 -11.91
CA THR A 22 15.94 13.40 -12.82
C THR A 22 14.62 13.21 -13.54
N GLU A 23 14.65 13.18 -14.89
CA GLU A 23 13.49 12.76 -15.69
C GLU A 23 13.24 11.28 -15.52
N ILE A 24 12.00 10.91 -15.19
CA ILE A 24 11.58 9.53 -14.98
C ILE A 24 10.35 9.20 -15.83
N ARG A 25 10.21 7.93 -16.19
CA ARG A 25 9.00 7.36 -16.79
C ARG A 25 8.31 6.49 -15.77
N ILE A 26 7.02 6.74 -15.54
CA ILE A 26 6.17 5.89 -14.70
C ILE A 26 5.24 5.12 -15.62
N THR A 27 5.26 3.79 -15.50
CA THR A 27 4.40 2.90 -16.28
C THR A 27 3.53 2.07 -15.35
N THR A 28 2.31 1.78 -15.76
CA THR A 28 1.40 0.90 -15.00
C THR A 28 0.50 0.12 -15.94
N ALA A 29 0.29 -1.18 -15.63
CA ALA A 29 -0.65 -2.03 -16.33
C ALA A 29 -1.26 -3.06 -15.39
N PRO A 30 -2.58 -3.36 -15.51
CA PRO A 30 -3.14 -4.56 -14.90
C PRO A 30 -2.55 -5.78 -15.60
N TYR A 31 -2.27 -6.84 -14.85
CA TYR A 31 -1.74 -8.07 -15.45
C TYR A 31 -2.62 -9.30 -15.22
N ASP A 32 -3.56 -9.22 -14.26
CA ASP A 32 -4.47 -10.35 -14.00
C ASP A 32 -5.74 -9.89 -13.26
N PHE A 33 -6.82 -10.61 -13.45
CA PHE A 33 -8.07 -10.48 -12.72
C PHE A 33 -8.53 -11.85 -12.23
N LYS A 34 -8.83 -11.95 -10.92
CA LYS A 34 -9.26 -13.23 -10.32
C LYS A 34 -10.32 -13.04 -9.24
N GLY A 35 -11.51 -13.61 -9.46
CA GLY A 35 -12.61 -13.54 -8.50
C GLY A 35 -13.17 -12.12 -8.37
N PHE A 36 -12.83 -11.43 -7.30
CA PHE A 36 -13.13 -10.02 -7.05
C PHE A 36 -11.85 -9.15 -6.98
N MET A 37 -10.71 -9.70 -7.39
CA MET A 37 -9.41 -9.05 -7.31
C MET A 37 -8.89 -8.66 -8.68
N GLY A 38 -8.24 -7.50 -8.74
CA GLY A 38 -7.41 -7.07 -9.85
C GLY A 38 -5.97 -6.88 -9.38
N MET A 39 -5.01 -7.33 -10.16
CA MET A 39 -3.59 -7.20 -9.90
C MET A 39 -2.95 -6.28 -10.94
N ARG A 40 -2.08 -5.37 -10.46
CA ARG A 40 -1.46 -4.35 -11.30
C ARG A 40 -0.01 -4.14 -10.92
N ASN A 41 0.86 -4.06 -11.93
CA ASN A 41 2.25 -3.69 -11.75
C ASN A 41 2.48 -2.20 -12.09
N PHE A 42 3.56 -1.67 -11.54
CA PHE A 42 4.08 -0.32 -11.81
C PHE A 42 5.59 -0.41 -11.96
N THR A 43 6.15 0.47 -12.80
CA THR A 43 7.60 0.69 -12.88
C THR A 43 7.91 2.18 -12.84
N ILE A 44 9.05 2.51 -12.26
CA ILE A 44 9.70 3.82 -12.40
C ILE A 44 11.06 3.56 -13.04
N GLU A 45 11.32 4.24 -14.16
CA GLU A 45 12.53 4.07 -14.97
C GLU A 45 13.08 5.43 -15.35
N THR A 46 14.39 5.52 -15.56
CA THR A 46 15.02 6.66 -16.22
C THR A 46 14.62 6.69 -17.70
N MET A 47 14.87 7.79 -18.40
CA MET A 47 14.51 7.93 -19.82
C MET A 47 15.33 7.00 -20.74
N ASP A 48 16.49 6.54 -20.29
CA ASP A 48 17.35 5.54 -20.99
C ASP A 48 17.00 4.08 -20.62
N GLY A 49 15.94 3.87 -19.77
CA GLY A 49 15.38 2.55 -19.50
C GLY A 49 15.96 1.83 -18.28
N LYS A 50 16.79 2.49 -17.45
CA LYS A 50 17.25 1.93 -16.18
C LYS A 50 16.06 1.88 -15.20
N LYS A 51 15.74 0.69 -14.70
CA LYS A 51 14.69 0.51 -13.70
C LYS A 51 15.16 0.98 -12.33
N LEU A 52 14.41 1.90 -11.73
CA LEU A 52 14.68 2.50 -10.41
C LEU A 52 13.83 1.88 -9.32
N ALA A 53 12.55 1.66 -9.62
CA ALA A 53 11.61 1.04 -8.71
C ALA A 53 10.52 0.27 -9.47
N TRP A 54 9.94 -0.73 -8.81
CA TRP A 54 8.80 -1.47 -9.34
C TRP A 54 7.87 -1.90 -8.21
N ALA A 55 6.62 -2.14 -8.57
CA ALA A 55 5.63 -2.47 -7.58
C ALA A 55 4.58 -3.46 -8.09
N ASN A 56 4.03 -4.22 -7.14
CA ASN A 56 2.81 -4.98 -7.28
C ASN A 56 1.72 -4.40 -6.38
N SER A 57 0.52 -4.29 -6.91
CA SER A 57 -0.66 -3.88 -6.14
C SER A 57 -1.82 -4.83 -6.34
N ASN A 58 -2.59 -5.03 -5.28
CA ASN A 58 -3.81 -5.81 -5.31
C ASN A 58 -5.00 -4.91 -5.01
N TRP A 59 -6.01 -4.98 -5.85
CA TRP A 59 -7.21 -4.17 -5.79
C TRP A 59 -8.42 -5.06 -5.57
N THR A 60 -9.31 -4.66 -4.67
CA THR A 60 -10.58 -5.35 -4.45
C THR A 60 -11.69 -4.59 -5.16
N HIS A 61 -12.45 -5.30 -5.99
CA HIS A 61 -13.67 -4.80 -6.59
C HIS A 61 -14.82 -4.97 -5.60
N LEU A 62 -15.46 -3.88 -5.19
CA LEU A 62 -16.53 -3.91 -4.19
C LEU A 62 -17.73 -3.06 -4.57
N ALA A 63 -18.88 -3.35 -3.97
CA ALA A 63 -20.06 -2.49 -4.01
C ALA A 63 -19.86 -1.32 -3.02
N ILE A 64 -19.99 -0.08 -3.51
CA ILE A 64 -19.78 1.13 -2.71
C ILE A 64 -20.78 1.23 -1.58
N SER A 65 -22.05 0.91 -1.87
CA SER A 65 -23.15 1.00 -0.91
C SER A 65 -23.04 0.05 0.28
N THR A 66 -22.36 -1.10 0.10
CA THR A 66 -22.29 -2.15 1.14
C THR A 66 -20.86 -2.40 1.63
N GLY A 67 -19.83 -1.96 0.89
CA GLY A 67 -18.44 -2.29 1.17
C GLY A 67 -18.06 -3.77 0.93
N VAL A 68 -18.97 -4.57 0.34
CA VAL A 68 -18.78 -6.01 0.16
C VAL A 68 -18.08 -6.28 -1.17
N PRO A 69 -17.06 -7.17 -1.21
CA PRO A 69 -16.43 -7.61 -2.45
C PRO A 69 -17.43 -8.22 -3.44
N VAL A 70 -17.36 -7.80 -4.69
CA VAL A 70 -18.24 -8.26 -5.78
C VAL A 70 -17.42 -8.98 -6.83
N ARG A 71 -17.87 -10.18 -7.20
CA ARG A 71 -17.23 -10.98 -8.24
C ARG A 71 -17.24 -10.23 -9.57
N LEU A 72 -16.10 -10.24 -10.24
CA LEU A 72 -15.91 -9.62 -11.55
C LEU A 72 -16.72 -10.33 -12.62
N THR A 73 -17.24 -9.54 -13.53
CA THR A 73 -17.90 -9.97 -14.75
C THR A 73 -17.12 -9.43 -15.95
N PRO A 74 -17.32 -9.93 -17.17
CA PRO A 74 -16.71 -9.39 -18.38
C PRO A 74 -16.88 -7.87 -18.51
N ALA A 75 -18.07 -7.34 -18.17
CA ALA A 75 -18.34 -5.90 -18.23
C ALA A 75 -17.47 -5.05 -17.28
N ASP A 76 -16.87 -5.66 -16.26
CA ASP A 76 -15.97 -4.99 -15.33
C ASP A 76 -14.52 -5.01 -15.82
N THR A 77 -14.15 -5.91 -16.75
CA THR A 77 -12.77 -6.17 -17.16
C THR A 77 -12.48 -5.94 -18.65
N ASP A 78 -13.49 -6.03 -19.55
CA ASP A 78 -13.31 -5.97 -21.02
C ASP A 78 -12.67 -4.68 -21.53
N ASN A 79 -12.74 -3.58 -20.75
CA ASN A 79 -12.11 -2.30 -21.12
C ASN A 79 -10.64 -2.19 -20.68
N TYR A 80 -10.08 -3.22 -20.02
CA TYR A 80 -8.68 -3.22 -19.62
C TYR A 80 -7.85 -4.06 -20.59
N ILE A 81 -6.73 -3.48 -21.03
CA ILE A 81 -5.70 -4.22 -21.74
C ILE A 81 -4.72 -4.74 -20.70
N LEU A 82 -4.57 -6.07 -20.63
CA LEU A 82 -3.61 -6.68 -19.72
C LEU A 82 -2.19 -6.49 -20.27
N GLY A 83 -1.29 -6.06 -19.40
CA GLY A 83 0.15 -6.05 -19.65
C GLY A 83 0.81 -7.35 -19.22
N GLU A 84 2.09 -7.46 -19.51
CA GLU A 84 2.91 -8.56 -19.01
C GLU A 84 3.12 -8.41 -17.50
N LYS A 85 3.04 -9.54 -16.80
CA LYS A 85 3.36 -9.59 -15.38
C LYS A 85 4.86 -9.38 -15.18
N LEU A 86 5.25 -8.42 -14.34
CA LEU A 86 6.66 -8.16 -14.06
C LEU A 86 7.34 -9.40 -13.43
N GLU A 87 8.58 -9.63 -13.81
CA GLU A 87 9.44 -10.58 -13.12
C GLU A 87 9.94 -9.93 -11.82
N MET A 88 9.43 -10.44 -10.68
CA MET A 88 9.79 -9.99 -9.33
C MET A 88 9.44 -11.07 -8.31
N ASP A 89 10.03 -10.99 -7.13
CA ASP A 89 9.64 -11.83 -5.99
C ASP A 89 8.32 -11.27 -5.39
N TYR A 90 7.21 -11.96 -5.66
CA TYR A 90 5.88 -11.56 -5.20
C TYR A 90 5.64 -11.99 -3.75
N ALA A 91 5.71 -11.05 -2.84
CA ALA A 91 5.39 -11.29 -1.43
C ALA A 91 3.90 -11.61 -1.22
N PRO A 92 3.56 -12.43 -0.21
CA PRO A 92 2.17 -12.67 0.17
C PRO A 92 1.44 -11.36 0.49
N ARG A 93 0.18 -11.21 0.06
CA ARG A 93 -0.63 -10.01 0.32
C ARG A 93 -0.74 -9.66 1.81
N LYS A 94 -0.91 -10.68 2.66
CA LYS A 94 -1.01 -10.50 4.12
C LYS A 94 0.37 -10.32 4.75
N ILE A 95 0.45 -9.36 5.67
CA ILE A 95 1.62 -9.12 6.52
C ILE A 95 1.34 -9.79 7.87
N LYS A 96 2.23 -10.66 8.31
CA LYS A 96 2.13 -11.28 9.65
C LYS A 96 2.64 -10.30 10.69
N LEU A 97 1.82 -10.04 11.70
CA LEU A 97 2.23 -9.23 12.85
C LEU A 97 2.99 -10.11 13.85
N PRO A 98 4.13 -9.63 14.39
CA PRO A 98 4.77 -10.23 15.56
C PRO A 98 3.87 -10.12 16.80
N ASP A 99 4.00 -11.08 17.73
CA ASP A 99 3.21 -11.07 18.98
C ASP A 99 3.71 -10.01 19.98
N ASP A 100 4.97 -9.56 19.85
CA ASP A 100 5.69 -8.68 20.78
C ASP A 100 5.86 -7.24 20.24
N MET A 101 4.84 -6.71 19.58
CA MET A 101 4.82 -5.32 19.11
C MET A 101 4.70 -4.33 20.27
N THR A 102 5.44 -3.24 20.22
CA THR A 102 5.40 -2.17 21.24
C THR A 102 4.38 -1.12 20.83
N SER A 103 3.46 -0.79 21.76
CA SER A 103 2.52 0.33 21.57
C SER A 103 3.27 1.66 21.56
N GLN A 104 2.85 2.56 20.70
CA GLN A 104 3.39 3.91 20.52
C GLN A 104 2.34 4.96 20.91
N GLU A 105 2.76 6.24 20.96
CA GLU A 105 1.84 7.34 21.24
C GLU A 105 0.74 7.42 20.18
N SER A 106 -0.51 7.51 20.64
CA SER A 106 -1.68 7.62 19.77
C SER A 106 -1.85 9.06 19.29
N PHE A 107 -2.38 9.22 18.08
CA PHE A 107 -2.65 10.54 17.50
C PHE A 107 -3.98 10.57 16.77
N THR A 108 -4.50 11.77 16.52
CA THR A 108 -5.79 11.98 15.86
C THR A 108 -5.60 12.29 14.38
N VAL A 109 -6.44 11.68 13.53
CA VAL A 109 -6.50 11.97 12.10
C VAL A 109 -6.86 13.44 11.85
N GLN A 110 -5.99 14.15 11.11
CA GLN A 110 -6.10 15.56 10.77
C GLN A 110 -6.60 15.75 9.33
N LYS A 111 -7.05 16.96 8.98
CA LYS A 111 -7.58 17.30 7.64
C LYS A 111 -6.59 17.02 6.51
N HIS A 112 -5.29 17.27 6.74
CA HIS A 112 -4.26 17.06 5.71
C HIS A 112 -3.96 15.59 5.41
N HIS A 113 -4.43 14.67 6.25
CA HIS A 113 -4.34 13.24 5.99
C HIS A 113 -5.40 12.75 4.98
N LEU A 114 -6.45 13.55 4.74
CA LEU A 114 -7.61 13.10 3.97
C LEU A 114 -7.46 13.31 2.47
N ASP A 115 -8.01 12.38 1.71
CA ASP A 115 -8.23 12.50 0.27
C ASP A 115 -9.59 13.19 -0.04
N THR A 116 -9.93 13.27 -1.32
CA THR A 116 -11.20 13.85 -1.80
C THR A 116 -12.43 13.03 -1.44
N ASN A 117 -12.27 11.78 -0.98
CA ASN A 117 -13.33 10.92 -0.48
C ASN A 117 -13.54 11.06 1.05
N HIS A 118 -12.84 12.01 1.68
CA HIS A 118 -12.86 12.25 3.13
C HIS A 118 -12.37 11.07 3.98
N HIS A 119 -11.53 10.20 3.41
CA HIS A 119 -10.83 9.13 4.12
C HIS A 119 -9.32 9.44 4.15
N VAL A 120 -8.61 8.86 5.11
CA VAL A 120 -7.15 8.93 5.12
C VAL A 120 -6.60 8.36 3.81
N ASN A 121 -5.82 9.18 3.10
CA ASN A 121 -5.16 8.75 1.86
C ASN A 121 -4.22 7.58 2.14
N ASN A 122 -4.18 6.60 1.24
CA ASN A 122 -3.34 5.41 1.40
C ASN A 122 -1.86 5.73 1.62
N CYS A 123 -1.34 6.80 1.00
CA CYS A 123 0.03 7.25 1.19
C CYS A 123 0.27 7.77 2.62
N GLN A 124 -0.72 8.41 3.23
CA GLN A 124 -0.60 8.96 4.58
C GLN A 124 -0.36 7.87 5.63
N TYR A 125 -0.96 6.67 5.48
CA TYR A 125 -0.65 5.56 6.37
C TYR A 125 0.82 5.13 6.27
N ILE A 126 1.42 5.21 5.08
CA ILE A 126 2.84 4.91 4.88
C ILE A 126 3.69 5.99 5.58
N CYS A 127 3.39 7.29 5.36
CA CYS A 127 4.08 8.39 6.02
C CYS A 127 3.99 8.29 7.55
N MET A 128 2.81 7.99 8.11
CA MET A 128 2.63 7.77 9.56
C MET A 128 3.49 6.60 10.07
N ALA A 129 3.67 5.55 9.26
CA ALA A 129 4.49 4.41 9.64
C ALA A 129 5.99 4.68 9.50
N GLU A 130 6.40 5.59 8.61
CA GLU A 130 7.80 6.01 8.43
C GLU A 130 8.36 6.70 9.68
N ASP A 131 7.51 7.34 10.51
CA ASP A 131 7.91 7.96 11.76
C ASP A 131 8.54 6.97 12.77
N PHE A 132 8.34 5.67 12.57
CA PHE A 132 8.87 4.60 13.42
C PHE A 132 10.15 3.95 12.85
N LEU A 133 10.68 4.44 11.74
CA LEU A 133 11.92 3.96 11.17
C LEU A 133 13.13 4.53 11.92
N PRO A 134 14.22 3.75 12.12
CA PRO A 134 15.50 4.29 12.55
C PRO A 134 16.01 5.37 11.58
N GLU A 135 16.78 6.35 12.09
CA GLU A 135 17.23 7.53 11.33
C GLU A 135 17.96 7.19 10.02
N ASP A 136 18.76 6.14 10.01
CA ASP A 136 19.53 5.71 8.82
C ASP A 136 18.87 4.58 8.02
N PHE A 137 17.58 4.29 8.26
CA PHE A 137 16.90 3.17 7.63
C PHE A 137 16.60 3.47 6.15
N LYS A 138 17.35 2.86 5.24
CA LYS A 138 17.11 2.98 3.79
C LYS A 138 16.14 1.93 3.31
N VAL A 139 14.94 2.33 3.03
CA VAL A 139 13.88 1.43 2.55
C VAL A 139 14.26 0.89 1.17
N TYR A 140 14.45 -0.42 1.08
CA TYR A 140 14.58 -1.17 -0.17
C TYR A 140 13.23 -1.75 -0.59
N GLN A 141 12.46 -2.34 0.36
CA GLN A 141 11.13 -2.83 0.11
C GLN A 141 10.16 -2.25 1.12
N MET A 142 9.02 -1.80 0.62
CA MET A 142 7.86 -1.43 1.43
C MET A 142 6.67 -2.31 1.04
N ARG A 143 5.97 -2.84 2.03
CA ARG A 143 4.70 -3.52 1.86
C ARG A 143 3.64 -2.83 2.70
N ALA A 144 2.44 -2.68 2.14
CA ALA A 144 1.28 -2.16 2.87
C ALA A 144 0.07 -3.08 2.67
N GLU A 145 -0.65 -3.37 3.74
CA GLU A 145 -1.95 -4.04 3.73
C GLU A 145 -3.00 -3.08 4.31
N TYR A 146 -3.98 -2.66 3.50
CA TYR A 146 -5.07 -1.78 3.92
C TYR A 146 -6.30 -2.61 4.29
N LYS A 147 -6.86 -2.38 5.48
CA LYS A 147 -7.95 -3.17 6.05
C LYS A 147 -9.21 -2.37 6.30
N MET A 148 -9.07 -1.15 6.82
CA MET A 148 -10.18 -0.24 7.09
C MET A 148 -9.80 1.18 6.67
N GLN A 149 -10.81 2.04 6.54
CA GLN A 149 -10.61 3.45 6.23
C GLN A 149 -10.79 4.27 7.50
N ALA A 150 -9.77 5.04 7.88
CA ALA A 150 -9.89 6.03 8.94
C ALA A 150 -10.43 7.36 8.38
N LYS A 151 -11.10 8.13 9.23
CA LYS A 151 -11.75 9.40 8.93
C LYS A 151 -11.23 10.51 9.83
N LEU A 152 -11.60 11.74 9.51
CA LEU A 152 -11.28 12.89 10.35
C LEU A 152 -11.73 12.68 11.80
N GLY A 153 -10.81 12.88 12.73
CA GLY A 153 -11.07 12.75 14.16
C GLY A 153 -10.92 11.34 14.71
N ASP A 154 -10.76 10.31 13.87
CA ASP A 154 -10.44 8.97 14.36
C ASP A 154 -9.08 8.96 15.05
N ILE A 155 -8.93 8.11 16.05
CA ILE A 155 -7.67 7.93 16.79
C ILE A 155 -6.91 6.77 16.16
N ILE A 156 -5.66 7.01 15.83
CA ILE A 156 -4.71 5.98 15.41
C ILE A 156 -3.87 5.58 16.62
N CYS A 157 -3.84 4.28 16.92
CA CYS A 157 -3.06 3.66 17.99
C CYS A 157 -1.94 2.82 17.36
N PRO A 158 -0.75 3.38 17.09
CA PRO A 158 0.31 2.65 16.41
C PRO A 158 0.94 1.60 17.33
N LYS A 159 1.34 0.49 16.72
CA LYS A 159 2.23 -0.51 17.31
C LYS A 159 3.37 -0.76 16.35
N ALA A 160 4.59 -0.79 16.85
CA ALA A 160 5.77 -0.99 16.02
C ALA A 160 6.67 -2.11 16.58
N LYS A 161 7.35 -2.80 15.66
CA LYS A 161 8.43 -3.74 15.96
C LYS A 161 9.57 -3.51 14.99
N ALA A 162 10.73 -3.16 15.54
CA ALA A 162 11.97 -3.09 14.79
C ALA A 162 12.79 -4.37 15.00
N GLU A 163 13.25 -4.96 13.92
CA GLU A 163 14.18 -6.09 13.86
C GLU A 163 15.36 -5.70 12.96
N THR A 164 16.40 -6.52 12.93
CA THR A 164 17.54 -6.25 12.04
C THR A 164 17.08 -6.22 10.59
N GLY A 165 17.19 -5.04 9.95
CA GLY A 165 16.84 -4.84 8.54
C GLY A 165 15.33 -4.80 8.24
N LYS A 166 14.47 -4.84 9.27
CA LYS A 166 13.02 -4.83 9.07
C LYS A 166 12.27 -4.06 10.16
N VAL A 167 11.28 -3.29 9.76
CA VAL A 167 10.33 -2.63 10.69
C VAL A 167 8.92 -2.97 10.26
N ILE A 168 8.08 -3.37 11.21
CA ILE A 168 6.65 -3.60 10.99
C ILE A 168 5.86 -2.64 11.87
N VAL A 169 4.89 -1.94 11.27
CA VAL A 169 3.99 -1.00 11.96
C VAL A 169 2.55 -1.41 11.69
N SER A 170 1.76 -1.54 12.75
CA SER A 170 0.31 -1.65 12.68
C SER A 170 -0.31 -0.34 13.15
N LEU A 171 -1.13 0.27 12.32
CA LEU A 171 -1.89 1.48 12.63
C LEU A 171 -3.31 1.04 12.97
N ASP A 172 -3.59 0.90 14.26
CA ASP A 172 -4.84 0.32 14.76
C ASP A 172 -5.84 1.42 15.19
N ASP A 173 -7.12 1.05 15.28
CA ASP A 173 -8.13 1.83 15.98
C ASP A 173 -8.04 1.61 17.51
N THR A 174 -8.92 2.25 18.25
CA THR A 174 -9.00 2.11 19.73
C THR A 174 -9.44 0.73 20.20
N ASP A 175 -10.04 -0.08 19.32
CA ASP A 175 -10.43 -1.47 19.60
C ASP A 175 -9.33 -2.48 19.23
N GLY A 176 -8.19 -2.00 18.69
CA GLY A 176 -7.07 -2.82 18.26
C GLY A 176 -7.26 -3.47 16.87
N LYS A 177 -8.20 -2.96 16.07
CA LYS A 177 -8.37 -3.39 14.68
C LYS A 177 -7.52 -2.50 13.77
N ALA A 178 -6.69 -3.12 12.95
CA ALA A 178 -5.80 -2.37 12.07
C ALA A 178 -6.57 -1.63 10.96
N TYR A 179 -6.27 -0.34 10.77
CA TYR A 179 -6.55 0.40 9.55
C TYR A 179 -5.59 -0.03 8.44
N ALA A 180 -4.30 -0.03 8.74
CA ALA A 180 -3.25 -0.46 7.83
C ALA A 180 -2.10 -1.14 8.57
N ILE A 181 -1.43 -2.06 7.88
CA ILE A 181 -0.20 -2.69 8.36
C ILE A 181 0.87 -2.41 7.31
N ILE A 182 2.00 -1.87 7.74
CA ILE A 182 3.13 -1.51 6.88
C ILE A 182 4.38 -2.27 7.33
N GLU A 183 5.09 -2.84 6.37
CA GLU A 183 6.38 -3.49 6.59
C GLU A 183 7.43 -2.81 5.72
N PHE A 184 8.52 -2.39 6.34
CA PHE A 184 9.69 -1.83 5.66
C PHE A 184 10.86 -2.80 5.80
N GLN A 185 11.64 -2.94 4.73
CA GLN A 185 12.86 -3.74 4.71
C GLN A 185 13.98 -2.95 4.04
N GLN A 186 15.18 -3.03 4.59
CA GLN A 186 16.41 -2.56 3.96
C GLN A 186 17.16 -3.72 3.29
N LYS A 187 18.10 -3.40 2.41
CA LYS A 187 18.99 -4.43 1.79
C LYS A 187 19.84 -5.13 2.81
#